data_212bae43e30b35940bc218d529b72039
#
_entry.id   212bae43e30b35940bc218d529b72039
#
_cell.length_a   1.000
_cell.length_b   1.000
_cell.length_c   1.000
_cell.angle_alpha   90.00
_cell.angle_beta   90.00
_cell.angle_gamma   90.00
#
_symmetry.space_group_name_H-M   'P 1'
#
loop_
_entity.id
_entity.type
_entity.pdbx_description
1 polymer ?
#
loop_
_entity_poly.entity_id
_entity_poly.type
_entity_poly.pdbx_seq_one_letter_code
_entity_poly.pdbx_strand_id
1 'polypeptide(L)'
;MAIAKMNKVMLIAPTDKQNDLLDAIQELQSLEVTSLEQAKELFTENSIALQEADAEEMNALQQKFEGIHAAITFVEKNQKQPSLIQKLKTPREQFALSELQKEVQKWDTDALVEHVESIRNTLRKKDDELKELREKEALLRKWSALDFYPKDIFKHPYTKTKMGTIPQATDNAYLDGLKESKLISVHEVYHTREEIGVLVTYPRKAQQAAKEELAKAHFSIVWYAFEEAPSVELEKNLKAQQAVVDAKKKVLEDLQEEKDLLRKLQ
;
A
#
# COMPACT_ATOMS: atom_id res chain seq x y z
N MET A 1 36.46 16.18 24.66
CA MET A 1 35.13 16.80 24.68
C MET A 1 35.25 18.11 25.45
N ALA A 2 34.91 19.24 24.83
CA ALA A 2 34.86 20.52 25.54
C ALA A 2 33.49 20.59 26.24
N ILE A 3 33.49 20.66 27.56
CA ILE A 3 32.25 20.85 28.35
C ILE A 3 31.97 22.34 28.34
N ALA A 4 30.91 22.76 27.68
CA ALA A 4 30.45 24.13 27.74
C ALA A 4 29.90 24.43 29.13
N LYS A 5 30.28 25.57 29.70
CA LYS A 5 29.76 26.03 30.99
C LYS A 5 28.33 26.52 30.80
N MET A 6 27.36 25.81 31.36
CA MET A 6 25.93 26.19 31.29
C MET A 6 25.53 26.95 32.56
N ASN A 7 24.70 27.95 32.39
CA ASN A 7 24.08 28.70 33.49
C ASN A 7 22.57 28.52 33.42
N LYS A 8 21.92 28.33 34.58
CA LYS A 8 20.46 28.35 34.66
C LYS A 8 19.97 29.80 34.73
N VAL A 9 19.03 30.15 33.90
CA VAL A 9 18.37 31.47 33.83
C VAL A 9 16.88 31.28 33.93
N MET A 10 16.20 32.22 34.59
CA MET A 10 14.74 32.26 34.63
C MET A 10 14.32 33.50 33.84
N LEU A 11 13.42 33.33 32.89
CA LEU A 11 12.82 34.40 32.12
C LEU A 11 11.37 34.57 32.52
N ILE A 12 11.00 35.82 32.82
CA ILE A 12 9.64 36.18 33.21
C ILE A 12 9.14 37.22 32.23
N ALA A 13 7.98 36.95 31.64
CA ALA A 13 7.35 37.90 30.71
C ALA A 13 5.85 37.99 30.96
N PRO A 14 5.20 39.09 30.59
CA PRO A 14 3.75 39.19 30.58
C PRO A 14 3.14 38.15 29.61
N THR A 15 1.95 37.66 29.90
CA THR A 15 1.31 36.58 29.12
C THR A 15 1.05 36.99 27.68
N ASP A 16 0.78 38.25 27.40
CA ASP A 16 0.61 38.82 26.07
C ASP A 16 1.91 38.83 25.23
N LYS A 17 3.07 38.63 25.88
CA LYS A 17 4.39 38.56 25.25
C LYS A 17 4.98 37.14 25.21
N GLN A 18 4.20 36.13 25.55
CA GLN A 18 4.65 34.76 25.62
C GLN A 18 5.20 34.26 24.29
N ASN A 19 4.47 34.46 23.20
CA ASN A 19 4.89 34.01 21.86
C ASN A 19 6.14 34.75 21.38
N ASP A 20 6.21 36.07 21.56
CA ASP A 20 7.39 36.86 21.23
C ASP A 20 8.64 36.36 21.98
N LEU A 21 8.48 35.97 23.26
CA LEU A 21 9.57 35.43 24.06
C LEU A 21 10.01 34.04 23.59
N LEU A 22 9.06 33.16 23.26
CA LEU A 22 9.34 31.81 22.76
C LEU A 22 10.06 31.87 21.43
N ASP A 23 9.63 32.74 20.51
CA ASP A 23 10.27 32.94 19.21
C ASP A 23 11.72 33.45 19.40
N ALA A 24 11.93 34.43 20.32
CA ALA A 24 13.26 34.90 20.61
C ALA A 24 14.19 33.83 21.21
N ILE A 25 13.67 32.99 22.12
CA ILE A 25 14.42 31.86 22.69
C ILE A 25 14.80 30.86 21.61
N GLN A 26 13.87 30.54 20.71
CA GLN A 26 14.09 29.59 19.60
C GLN A 26 15.12 30.15 18.59
N GLU A 27 15.08 31.44 18.29
CA GLU A 27 16.04 32.11 17.39
C GLU A 27 17.46 32.09 17.95
N LEU A 28 17.63 32.20 19.28
CA LEU A 28 18.94 32.17 19.94
C LEU A 28 19.65 30.83 19.84
N GLN A 29 18.95 29.71 19.66
CA GLN A 29 19.48 28.33 19.54
C GLN A 29 20.54 27.93 20.61
N SER A 30 20.61 28.66 21.69
CA SER A 30 21.62 28.49 22.75
C SER A 30 20.99 28.27 24.14
N LEU A 31 19.66 28.20 24.19
CA LEU A 31 18.88 27.98 25.40
C LEU A 31 18.16 26.63 25.35
N GLU A 32 18.28 25.88 26.42
CA GLU A 32 17.51 24.65 26.65
C GLU A 32 16.36 24.98 27.62
N VAL A 33 15.13 24.75 27.16
CA VAL A 33 13.95 24.97 28.01
C VAL A 33 13.70 23.71 28.82
N THR A 34 13.74 23.85 30.17
CA THR A 34 13.52 22.74 31.08
C THR A 34 12.01 22.51 31.27
N SER A 35 11.58 21.26 31.31
CA SER A 35 10.18 20.92 31.56
C SER A 35 9.72 21.39 32.95
N LEU A 36 8.41 21.67 33.08
CA LEU A 36 7.79 22.11 34.30
C LEU A 36 8.00 21.13 35.48
N GLU A 37 8.07 19.83 35.21
CA GLU A 37 8.32 18.78 36.17
C GLU A 37 9.72 18.88 36.78
N GLN A 38 10.72 19.21 35.98
CA GLN A 38 12.08 19.45 36.45
C GLN A 38 12.23 20.79 37.18
N ALA A 39 11.31 21.73 36.92
CA ALA A 39 11.28 23.04 37.56
C ALA A 39 10.44 23.09 38.83
N LYS A 40 9.67 22.05 39.18
CA LYS A 40 8.78 21.99 40.36
C LYS A 40 9.51 22.34 41.65
N GLU A 41 10.77 21.95 41.80
CA GLU A 41 11.58 22.28 42.98
C GLU A 41 11.81 23.80 43.15
N LEU A 42 11.76 24.57 42.08
CA LEU A 42 11.93 26.03 42.09
C LEU A 42 10.65 26.79 42.42
N PHE A 43 9.49 26.16 42.28
CA PHE A 43 8.18 26.79 42.42
C PHE A 43 7.40 26.37 43.66
N THR A 44 7.93 25.45 44.47
CA THR A 44 7.24 24.93 45.69
C THR A 44 7.06 25.97 46.79
N GLU A 45 7.80 27.07 46.80
CA GLU A 45 7.68 28.12 47.82
C GLU A 45 6.72 29.27 47.43
N ASN A 46 6.34 29.39 46.17
CA ASN A 46 5.41 30.42 45.72
C ASN A 46 4.23 29.77 45.00
N SER A 47 3.02 30.07 45.43
CA SER A 47 1.75 29.61 44.86
C SER A 47 1.51 30.15 43.43
N ILE A 48 2.36 29.80 42.50
CA ILE A 48 2.16 30.15 41.09
C ILE A 48 1.19 29.14 40.52
N ALA A 49 0.04 29.60 40.06
CA ALA A 49 -0.90 28.78 39.30
C ALA A 49 -0.26 28.44 37.94
N LEU A 50 0.06 27.16 37.75
CA LEU A 50 0.57 26.67 36.47
C LEU A 50 -0.63 26.42 35.58
N GLN A 51 -0.62 27.04 34.40
CA GLN A 51 -1.61 26.77 33.37
C GLN A 51 -1.08 25.63 32.52
N GLU A 52 -1.82 24.54 32.48
CA GLU A 52 -1.52 23.44 31.52
C GLU A 52 -1.86 23.88 30.12
N ALA A 53 -1.07 23.41 29.18
CA ALA A 53 -1.37 23.61 27.75
C ALA A 53 -2.69 22.96 27.40
N ASP A 54 -3.44 23.56 26.47
CA ASP A 54 -4.67 22.97 25.96
C ASP A 54 -4.38 21.63 25.25
N ALA A 55 -4.90 20.56 25.80
CA ALA A 55 -4.68 19.21 25.29
C ALA A 55 -5.28 19.03 23.88
N GLU A 56 -6.36 19.74 23.54
CA GLU A 56 -6.96 19.68 22.21
C GLU A 56 -6.07 20.38 21.19
N GLU A 57 -5.53 21.53 21.52
CA GLU A 57 -4.61 22.28 20.66
C GLU A 57 -3.30 21.51 20.44
N MET A 58 -2.74 20.92 21.49
CA MET A 58 -1.55 20.07 21.41
C MET A 58 -1.77 18.86 20.50
N ASN A 59 -2.90 18.17 20.64
CA ASN A 59 -3.24 17.05 19.80
C ASN A 59 -3.41 17.46 18.34
N ALA A 60 -4.05 18.59 18.06
CA ALA A 60 -4.24 19.11 16.71
C ALA A 60 -2.88 19.44 16.05
N LEU A 61 -1.98 20.10 16.79
CA LEU A 61 -0.63 20.39 16.29
C LEU A 61 0.18 19.13 16.06
N GLN A 62 0.07 18.13 16.92
CA GLN A 62 0.75 16.85 16.75
C GLN A 62 0.24 16.09 15.53
N GLN A 63 -1.06 16.04 15.30
CA GLN A 63 -1.64 15.43 14.09
C GLN A 63 -1.17 16.13 12.81
N LYS A 64 -1.11 17.46 12.83
CA LYS A 64 -0.59 18.24 11.72
C LYS A 64 0.89 17.93 11.45
N PHE A 65 1.70 17.89 12.49
CA PHE A 65 3.12 17.53 12.40
C PHE A 65 3.31 16.12 11.82
N GLU A 66 2.56 15.13 12.32
CA GLU A 66 2.60 13.76 11.82
C GLU A 66 2.19 13.67 10.35
N GLY A 67 1.16 14.42 9.93
CA GLY A 67 0.72 14.50 8.55
C GLY A 67 1.81 15.04 7.63
N ILE A 68 2.44 16.15 7.99
CA ILE A 68 3.55 16.76 7.25
C ILE A 68 4.73 15.79 7.18
N HIS A 69 5.12 15.18 8.30
CA HIS A 69 6.22 14.22 8.36
C HIS A 69 5.98 12.98 7.48
N ALA A 70 4.75 12.47 7.48
CA ALA A 70 4.36 11.35 6.62
C ALA A 70 4.42 11.73 5.13
N ALA A 71 3.97 12.95 4.78
CA ALA A 71 4.05 13.47 3.41
C ALA A 71 5.51 13.60 2.94
N ILE A 72 6.38 14.21 3.75
CA ILE A 72 7.82 14.32 3.46
C ILE A 72 8.45 12.94 3.25
N THR A 73 8.22 12.00 4.17
CA THR A 73 8.76 10.65 4.09
C THR A 73 8.31 9.94 2.81
N PHE A 74 7.04 10.09 2.42
CA PHE A 74 6.52 9.53 1.19
C PHE A 74 7.19 10.12 -0.05
N VAL A 75 7.35 11.43 -0.11
CA VAL A 75 8.01 12.14 -1.22
C VAL A 75 9.47 11.70 -1.33
N GLU A 76 10.22 11.69 -0.24
CA GLU A 76 11.62 11.26 -0.21
C GLU A 76 11.81 9.82 -0.69
N LYS A 77 10.92 8.91 -0.30
CA LYS A 77 10.95 7.50 -0.72
C LYS A 77 10.73 7.32 -2.22
N ASN A 78 9.89 8.16 -2.81
CA ASN A 78 9.47 8.03 -4.20
C ASN A 78 10.25 8.95 -5.16
N GLN A 79 11.03 9.89 -4.66
CA GLN A 79 11.94 10.70 -5.47
C GLN A 79 13.26 10.00 -5.73
N LYS A 80 13.89 10.30 -6.87
CA LYS A 80 15.26 9.87 -7.13
C LYS A 80 16.19 10.51 -6.10
N GLN A 81 16.71 9.69 -5.20
CA GLN A 81 17.67 10.16 -4.20
C GLN A 81 18.92 10.72 -4.90
N PRO A 82 19.40 11.93 -4.55
CA PRO A 82 20.66 12.43 -5.05
C PRO A 82 21.78 11.49 -4.62
N SER A 83 22.81 11.33 -5.45
CA SER A 83 23.95 10.49 -5.11
C SER A 83 24.62 10.99 -3.83
N LEU A 84 25.32 10.11 -3.09
CA LEU A 84 26.06 10.47 -1.88
C LEU A 84 27.03 11.65 -2.14
N ILE A 85 27.64 11.69 -3.31
CA ILE A 85 28.55 12.77 -3.72
C ILE A 85 27.80 14.11 -3.91
N GLN A 86 26.57 14.06 -4.43
CA GLN A 86 25.73 15.26 -4.57
C GLN A 86 25.25 15.76 -3.20
N LYS A 87 24.84 14.86 -2.28
CA LYS A 87 24.47 15.23 -0.90
C LYS A 87 25.61 15.92 -0.15
N LEU A 88 26.87 15.46 -0.35
CA LEU A 88 28.04 16.06 0.27
C LEU A 88 28.45 17.41 -0.35
N LYS A 89 28.12 17.64 -1.60
CA LYS A 89 28.42 18.90 -2.33
C LYS A 89 27.37 19.98 -2.15
N THR A 90 26.15 19.62 -1.76
CA THR A 90 25.08 20.59 -1.53
C THR A 90 25.23 21.15 -0.12
N PRO A 91 25.61 22.43 0.05
CA PRO A 91 25.66 23.03 1.38
C PRO A 91 24.27 22.99 2.01
N ARG A 92 24.21 22.79 3.32
CA ARG A 92 22.95 22.93 4.06
C ARG A 92 22.60 24.42 4.04
N GLU A 93 21.44 24.72 3.52
CA GLU A 93 20.90 26.07 3.59
C GLU A 93 20.61 26.38 5.06
N GLN A 94 21.07 27.54 5.52
CA GLN A 94 20.80 28.05 6.88
C GLN A 94 19.79 29.17 6.75
N PHE A 95 18.66 29.02 7.40
CA PHE A 95 17.62 30.03 7.43
C PHE A 95 17.50 30.59 8.84
N ALA A 96 17.27 31.89 8.95
CA ALA A 96 16.79 32.47 10.20
C ALA A 96 15.33 32.04 10.43
N LEU A 97 14.96 31.83 11.71
CA LEU A 97 13.58 31.41 12.03
C LEU A 97 12.53 32.37 11.47
N SER A 98 12.79 33.67 11.56
CA SER A 98 11.91 34.71 11.02
C SER A 98 11.75 34.68 9.49
N GLU A 99 12.75 34.16 8.77
CA GLU A 99 12.67 33.95 7.30
C GLU A 99 11.83 32.73 6.97
N LEU A 100 12.04 31.63 7.72
CA LEU A 100 11.22 30.41 7.57
C LEU A 100 9.75 30.69 7.88
N GLN A 101 9.43 31.40 8.93
CA GLN A 101 8.06 31.78 9.27
C GLN A 101 7.39 32.58 8.13
N LYS A 102 8.09 33.53 7.52
CA LYS A 102 7.58 34.32 6.39
C LYS A 102 7.40 33.46 5.12
N GLU A 103 8.29 32.51 4.89
CA GLU A 103 8.16 31.59 3.76
C GLU A 103 6.97 30.64 3.97
N VAL A 104 6.83 30.02 5.14
CA VAL A 104 5.72 29.10 5.45
C VAL A 104 4.36 29.78 5.32
N GLN A 105 4.24 31.07 5.73
CA GLN A 105 3.00 31.84 5.60
C GLN A 105 2.55 32.05 4.13
N LYS A 106 3.46 31.94 3.16
CA LYS A 106 3.13 32.06 1.73
C LYS A 106 2.50 30.80 1.14
N TRP A 107 2.57 29.68 1.87
CA TRP A 107 2.19 28.39 1.36
C TRP A 107 1.04 27.78 2.19
N ASP A 108 0.08 27.22 1.48
CA ASP A 108 -0.94 26.38 2.11
C ASP A 108 -0.36 24.97 2.33
N THR A 109 0.24 24.77 3.51
CA THR A 109 0.86 23.49 3.88
C THR A 109 -0.18 22.39 3.98
N ASP A 110 -1.41 22.69 4.36
CA ASP A 110 -2.48 21.71 4.48
C ASP A 110 -2.90 21.22 3.08
N ALA A 111 -3.06 22.13 2.12
CA ALA A 111 -3.30 21.77 0.72
C ALA A 111 -2.18 20.92 0.10
N LEU A 112 -0.91 21.20 0.45
CA LEU A 112 0.22 20.38 -0.01
C LEU A 112 0.21 18.98 0.60
N VAL A 113 -0.11 18.84 1.87
CA VAL A 113 -0.23 17.54 2.53
C VAL A 113 -1.39 16.74 1.93
N GLU A 114 -2.56 17.36 1.73
CA GLU A 114 -3.71 16.72 1.08
C GLU A 114 -3.37 16.25 -0.35
N HIS A 115 -2.63 17.05 -1.10
CA HIS A 115 -2.18 16.69 -2.44
C HIS A 115 -1.29 15.44 -2.43
N VAL A 116 -0.28 15.39 -1.55
CA VAL A 116 0.60 14.21 -1.39
C VAL A 116 -0.20 12.98 -0.95
N GLU A 117 -1.15 13.14 -0.04
CA GLU A 117 -2.06 12.07 0.38
C GLU A 117 -2.92 11.55 -0.78
N SER A 118 -3.41 12.43 -1.64
CA SER A 118 -4.15 12.06 -2.86
C SER A 118 -3.31 11.21 -3.80
N ILE A 119 -2.05 11.59 -4.01
CA ILE A 119 -1.09 10.82 -4.82
C ILE A 119 -0.84 9.45 -4.18
N ARG A 120 -0.58 9.40 -2.88
CA ARG A 120 -0.38 8.16 -2.13
C ARG A 120 -1.56 7.21 -2.27
N ASN A 121 -2.77 7.72 -2.11
CA ASN A 121 -4.00 6.94 -2.25
C ASN A 121 -4.21 6.44 -3.69
N THR A 122 -3.87 7.25 -4.68
CA THR A 122 -3.93 6.86 -6.09
C THR A 122 -2.97 5.70 -6.39
N LEU A 123 -1.72 5.79 -5.93
CA LEU A 123 -0.73 4.72 -6.09
C LEU A 123 -1.17 3.43 -5.40
N ARG A 124 -1.72 3.53 -4.18
CA ARG A 124 -2.25 2.38 -3.45
C ARG A 124 -3.37 1.69 -4.22
N LYS A 125 -4.35 2.45 -4.73
CA LYS A 125 -5.43 1.89 -5.56
C LYS A 125 -4.89 1.17 -6.79
N LYS A 126 -3.84 1.72 -7.43
CA LYS A 126 -3.18 1.07 -8.58
C LYS A 126 -2.42 -0.20 -8.19
N ASP A 127 -1.85 -0.27 -7.00
CA ASP A 127 -1.21 -1.49 -6.48
C ASP A 127 -2.25 -2.58 -6.19
N ASP A 128 -3.36 -2.22 -5.60
CA ASP A 128 -4.46 -3.16 -5.34
C ASP A 128 -5.05 -3.69 -6.66
N GLU A 129 -5.29 -2.81 -7.66
CA GLU A 129 -5.73 -3.19 -9.01
C GLU A 129 -4.73 -4.16 -9.68
N LEU A 130 -3.43 -3.86 -9.59
CA LEU A 130 -2.39 -4.72 -10.16
C LEU A 130 -2.33 -6.09 -9.47
N LYS A 131 -2.55 -6.13 -8.17
CA LYS A 131 -2.62 -7.37 -7.40
C LYS A 131 -3.78 -8.25 -7.86
N GLU A 132 -4.97 -7.68 -8.00
CA GLU A 132 -6.14 -8.40 -8.51
C GLU A 132 -5.91 -8.95 -9.93
N LEU A 133 -5.30 -8.13 -10.81
CA LEU A 133 -4.99 -8.55 -12.17
C LEU A 133 -3.98 -9.71 -12.19
N ARG A 134 -3.00 -9.72 -11.29
CA ARG A 134 -2.03 -10.82 -11.16
C ARG A 134 -2.66 -12.10 -10.62
N GLU A 135 -3.60 -12.01 -9.70
CA GLU A 135 -4.36 -13.17 -9.21
C GLU A 135 -5.21 -13.77 -10.34
N LYS A 136 -5.87 -12.93 -11.14
CA LYS A 136 -6.59 -13.36 -12.35
C LYS A 136 -5.65 -13.98 -13.40
N GLU A 137 -4.48 -13.39 -13.62
CA GLU A 137 -3.45 -13.94 -14.52
C GLU A 137 -3.03 -15.34 -14.10
N ALA A 138 -2.76 -15.56 -12.81
CA ALA A 138 -2.34 -16.87 -12.30
C ALA A 138 -3.37 -17.96 -12.58
N LEU A 139 -4.66 -17.63 -12.45
CA LEU A 139 -5.74 -18.54 -12.82
C LEU A 139 -5.78 -18.78 -14.35
N LEU A 140 -5.77 -17.70 -15.13
CA LEU A 140 -5.88 -17.78 -16.60
C LEU A 140 -4.70 -18.53 -17.24
N ARG A 141 -3.49 -18.37 -16.71
CA ARG A 141 -2.30 -19.11 -17.18
C ARG A 141 -2.44 -20.62 -17.00
N LYS A 142 -3.00 -21.07 -15.88
CA LYS A 142 -3.25 -22.51 -15.65
C LYS A 142 -4.19 -23.08 -16.70
N TRP A 143 -5.22 -22.33 -17.08
CA TRP A 143 -6.24 -22.77 -18.01
C TRP A 143 -6.01 -22.34 -19.47
N SER A 144 -4.88 -21.71 -19.78
CA SER A 144 -4.59 -21.14 -21.10
C SER A 144 -4.51 -22.16 -22.24
N ALA A 145 -4.38 -23.45 -21.92
CA ALA A 145 -4.46 -24.53 -22.91
C ALA A 145 -5.88 -24.72 -23.49
N LEU A 146 -6.90 -24.12 -22.86
CA LEU A 146 -8.26 -24.13 -23.43
C LEU A 146 -8.39 -22.99 -24.44
N ASP A 147 -8.58 -23.35 -25.69
CA ASP A 147 -8.75 -22.45 -26.83
C ASP A 147 -10.22 -22.09 -27.14
N PHE A 148 -11.13 -22.55 -26.30
CA PHE A 148 -12.57 -22.32 -26.41
C PHE A 148 -13.14 -21.69 -25.13
N TYR A 149 -14.33 -21.10 -25.26
CA TYR A 149 -15.05 -20.54 -24.12
C TYR A 149 -15.67 -21.66 -23.26
N PRO A 150 -15.23 -21.86 -22.02
CA PRO A 150 -15.67 -22.99 -21.20
C PRO A 150 -17.20 -23.08 -20.98
N LYS A 151 -17.91 -21.94 -20.96
CA LYS A 151 -19.38 -21.95 -20.75
C LYS A 151 -20.14 -22.54 -21.93
N ASP A 152 -19.59 -22.59 -23.13
CA ASP A 152 -20.28 -23.17 -24.30
C ASP A 152 -20.44 -24.69 -24.16
N ILE A 153 -19.46 -25.37 -23.59
CA ILE A 153 -19.55 -26.82 -23.36
C ILE A 153 -20.43 -27.20 -22.17
N PHE A 154 -20.72 -26.25 -21.26
CA PHE A 154 -21.56 -26.50 -20.07
C PHE A 154 -23.06 -26.62 -20.41
N LYS A 155 -23.48 -26.13 -21.58
CA LYS A 155 -24.90 -26.04 -22.00
C LYS A 155 -25.41 -27.27 -22.76
N HIS A 156 -24.65 -28.35 -22.91
CA HIS A 156 -25.06 -29.52 -23.67
C HIS A 156 -26.31 -30.22 -23.07
N PRO A 157 -27.32 -30.62 -23.88
CA PRO A 157 -28.59 -31.13 -23.35
C PRO A 157 -28.47 -32.49 -22.67
N TYR A 158 -27.59 -33.39 -23.13
CA TYR A 158 -27.49 -34.76 -22.65
C TYR A 158 -26.34 -34.98 -21.66
N THR A 159 -25.33 -34.18 -21.70
CA THR A 159 -24.16 -34.28 -20.83
C THR A 159 -24.03 -33.05 -19.94
N LYS A 160 -23.28 -33.22 -18.88
CA LYS A 160 -22.87 -32.13 -18.00
C LYS A 160 -21.36 -32.12 -17.94
N THR A 161 -20.76 -31.00 -18.33
CA THR A 161 -19.33 -30.78 -18.22
C THR A 161 -19.07 -29.83 -17.06
N LYS A 162 -18.00 -30.10 -16.31
CA LYS A 162 -17.53 -29.26 -15.23
C LYS A 162 -16.03 -29.06 -15.37
N MET A 163 -15.57 -27.88 -15.05
CA MET A 163 -14.19 -27.49 -14.91
C MET A 163 -13.81 -27.56 -13.46
N GLY A 164 -12.65 -28.11 -13.13
CA GLY A 164 -12.22 -28.21 -11.76
C GLY A 164 -10.82 -28.78 -11.61
N THR A 165 -10.42 -28.93 -10.37
CA THR A 165 -9.10 -29.46 -10.00
C THR A 165 -9.23 -30.72 -9.16
N ILE A 166 -8.24 -31.59 -9.26
CA ILE A 166 -7.98 -32.72 -8.37
C ILE A 166 -6.61 -32.57 -7.74
N PRO A 167 -6.43 -32.89 -6.45
CA PRO A 167 -5.12 -32.82 -5.82
C PRO A 167 -4.16 -33.82 -6.46
N GLN A 168 -2.90 -33.45 -6.59
CA GLN A 168 -1.84 -34.34 -7.04
C GLN A 168 -1.55 -35.38 -5.96
N ALA A 169 -1.75 -36.65 -6.26
CA ALA A 169 -1.33 -37.76 -5.41
C ALA A 169 -0.02 -38.37 -5.92
N THR A 170 0.67 -39.10 -5.05
CA THR A 170 2.01 -39.65 -5.32
C THR A 170 2.06 -40.48 -6.61
N ASP A 171 1.01 -41.19 -6.97
CA ASP A 171 0.96 -42.05 -8.16
C ASP A 171 -0.19 -41.67 -9.11
N ASN A 172 -0.60 -40.41 -9.14
CA ASN A 172 -1.76 -39.93 -9.93
C ASN A 172 -3.08 -40.73 -9.61
N ALA A 173 -3.16 -41.40 -8.51
CA ALA A 173 -4.24 -42.36 -8.19
C ALA A 173 -5.66 -41.78 -8.36
N TYR A 174 -5.83 -40.47 -8.04
CA TYR A 174 -7.14 -39.82 -8.21
C TYR A 174 -7.49 -39.61 -9.69
N LEU A 175 -6.51 -39.20 -10.50
CA LEU A 175 -6.72 -38.99 -11.93
C LEU A 175 -6.97 -40.32 -12.64
N ASP A 176 -6.17 -41.34 -12.35
CA ASP A 176 -6.27 -42.66 -12.96
C ASP A 176 -7.59 -43.36 -12.57
N GLY A 177 -8.00 -43.22 -11.31
CA GLY A 177 -9.32 -43.72 -10.87
C GLY A 177 -10.48 -43.03 -11.61
N LEU A 178 -10.37 -41.74 -11.93
CA LEU A 178 -11.36 -41.06 -12.77
C LEU A 178 -11.29 -41.47 -14.24
N LYS A 179 -10.09 -41.71 -14.78
CA LYS A 179 -9.91 -42.17 -16.17
C LYS A 179 -10.44 -43.60 -16.41
N GLU A 180 -10.40 -44.45 -15.39
CA GLU A 180 -10.96 -45.79 -15.41
C GLU A 180 -12.49 -45.83 -15.29
N SER A 181 -13.12 -44.72 -14.90
CA SER A 181 -14.56 -44.61 -14.78
C SER A 181 -15.26 -44.85 -16.12
N LYS A 182 -16.32 -45.67 -16.10
CA LYS A 182 -17.19 -45.84 -17.27
C LYS A 182 -18.24 -44.74 -17.42
N LEU A 183 -18.37 -43.89 -16.39
CA LEU A 183 -19.37 -42.82 -16.32
C LEU A 183 -18.81 -41.44 -16.64
N ILE A 184 -17.54 -41.24 -16.35
CA ILE A 184 -16.90 -39.92 -16.43
C ILE A 184 -15.84 -39.94 -17.51
N SER A 185 -15.95 -39.02 -18.45
CA SER A 185 -14.84 -38.67 -19.37
C SER A 185 -14.02 -37.55 -18.77
N VAL A 186 -12.73 -37.75 -18.66
CA VAL A 186 -11.79 -36.77 -18.09
C VAL A 186 -10.86 -36.26 -19.17
N HIS A 187 -10.76 -34.94 -19.28
CA HIS A 187 -9.78 -34.29 -20.13
C HIS A 187 -8.86 -33.45 -19.23
N GLU A 188 -7.58 -33.78 -19.19
CA GLU A 188 -6.54 -33.10 -18.46
C GLU A 188 -6.15 -31.81 -19.21
N VAL A 189 -6.16 -30.67 -18.52
CA VAL A 189 -5.86 -29.36 -19.08
C VAL A 189 -4.46 -28.90 -18.67
N TYR A 190 -4.15 -29.05 -17.40
CA TYR A 190 -2.82 -28.73 -16.85
C TYR A 190 -2.47 -29.63 -15.67
N HIS A 191 -1.17 -29.71 -15.41
CA HIS A 191 -0.62 -30.48 -14.31
C HIS A 191 0.44 -29.66 -13.56
N THR A 192 0.27 -29.53 -12.24
CA THR A 192 1.24 -28.90 -11.35
C THR A 192 1.66 -29.88 -10.24
N ARG A 193 2.58 -29.48 -9.37
CA ARG A 193 2.99 -30.31 -8.23
C ARG A 193 1.91 -30.46 -7.17
N GLU A 194 0.91 -29.59 -7.15
CA GLU A 194 -0.12 -29.52 -6.10
C GLU A 194 -1.47 -30.04 -6.60
N GLU A 195 -1.80 -29.78 -7.85
CA GLU A 195 -3.12 -30.06 -8.42
C GLU A 195 -3.05 -30.32 -9.93
N ILE A 196 -4.08 -31.03 -10.42
CA ILE A 196 -4.29 -31.29 -11.84
C ILE A 196 -5.62 -30.62 -12.24
N GLY A 197 -5.57 -29.76 -13.23
CA GLY A 197 -6.77 -29.12 -13.81
C GLY A 197 -7.41 -30.01 -14.85
N VAL A 198 -8.70 -30.30 -14.69
CA VAL A 198 -9.43 -31.21 -15.53
C VAL A 198 -10.78 -30.65 -15.95
N LEU A 199 -11.22 -31.04 -17.16
CA LEU A 199 -12.61 -31.00 -17.58
C LEU A 199 -13.21 -32.38 -17.40
N VAL A 200 -14.29 -32.49 -16.66
CA VAL A 200 -15.01 -33.74 -16.42
C VAL A 200 -16.38 -33.70 -17.08
N THR A 201 -16.70 -34.68 -17.91
CA THR A 201 -17.98 -34.77 -18.63
C THR A 201 -18.68 -36.08 -18.28
N TYR A 202 -19.96 -36.02 -17.94
CA TYR A 202 -20.77 -37.16 -17.60
C TYR A 202 -22.21 -37.01 -18.09
N PRO A 203 -22.97 -38.11 -18.32
CA PRO A 203 -24.36 -38.04 -18.70
C PRO A 203 -25.21 -37.41 -17.59
N ARG A 204 -26.14 -36.51 -17.94
CA ARG A 204 -27.03 -35.88 -16.96
C ARG A 204 -27.83 -36.88 -16.13
N LYS A 205 -28.20 -38.03 -16.73
CA LYS A 205 -28.92 -39.10 -16.08
C LYS A 205 -28.10 -39.79 -14.99
N ALA A 206 -26.78 -39.79 -15.07
CA ALA A 206 -25.88 -40.40 -14.11
C ALA A 206 -25.26 -39.38 -13.13
N GLN A 207 -25.85 -38.20 -12.99
CA GLN A 207 -25.28 -37.09 -12.21
C GLN A 207 -24.97 -37.48 -10.76
N GLN A 208 -25.80 -38.29 -10.09
CA GLN A 208 -25.58 -38.66 -8.69
C GLN A 208 -24.39 -39.60 -8.55
N ALA A 209 -24.31 -40.64 -9.36
CA ALA A 209 -23.17 -41.56 -9.38
C ALA A 209 -21.86 -40.88 -9.74
N ALA A 210 -21.91 -39.98 -10.75
CA ALA A 210 -20.75 -39.18 -11.12
C ALA A 210 -20.28 -38.26 -9.99
N LYS A 211 -21.18 -37.66 -9.20
CA LYS A 211 -20.80 -36.86 -8.03
C LYS A 211 -20.07 -37.68 -6.96
N GLU A 212 -20.49 -38.94 -6.75
CA GLU A 212 -19.83 -39.83 -5.79
C GLU A 212 -18.41 -40.20 -6.22
N GLU A 213 -18.21 -40.47 -7.50
CA GLU A 213 -16.88 -40.74 -8.06
C GLU A 213 -15.98 -39.49 -8.01
N LEU A 214 -16.52 -38.33 -8.37
CA LEU A 214 -15.80 -37.06 -8.27
C LEU A 214 -15.41 -36.72 -6.81
N ALA A 215 -16.29 -37.04 -5.86
CA ALA A 215 -15.99 -36.83 -4.44
C ALA A 215 -14.84 -37.74 -3.95
N LYS A 216 -14.78 -38.99 -4.40
CA LYS A 216 -13.66 -39.91 -4.11
C LYS A 216 -12.32 -39.39 -4.67
N ALA A 217 -12.36 -38.69 -5.79
CA ALA A 217 -11.20 -38.09 -6.39
C ALA A 217 -10.88 -36.70 -5.82
N HIS A 218 -11.56 -36.23 -4.80
CA HIS A 218 -11.43 -34.90 -4.23
C HIS A 218 -11.57 -33.77 -5.26
N PHE A 219 -12.44 -33.94 -6.26
CA PHE A 219 -12.67 -32.98 -7.30
C PHE A 219 -13.27 -31.69 -6.75
N SER A 220 -12.60 -30.58 -6.99
CA SER A 220 -13.04 -29.23 -6.61
C SER A 220 -13.44 -28.44 -7.86
N ILE A 221 -14.66 -27.88 -7.87
CA ILE A 221 -15.17 -27.12 -9.00
C ILE A 221 -14.45 -25.78 -9.09
N VAL A 222 -13.97 -25.43 -10.27
CA VAL A 222 -13.49 -24.09 -10.60
C VAL A 222 -14.56 -23.34 -11.37
N TRP A 223 -14.96 -22.18 -10.86
CA TRP A 223 -15.91 -21.29 -11.52
C TRP A 223 -15.20 -20.39 -12.50
N TYR A 224 -15.49 -20.58 -13.79
CA TYR A 224 -14.98 -19.71 -14.83
C TYR A 224 -15.86 -18.45 -14.92
N ALA A 225 -15.37 -17.32 -14.40
CA ALA A 225 -16.12 -16.07 -14.29
C ALA A 225 -15.94 -15.13 -15.50
N PHE A 226 -15.07 -15.48 -16.44
CA PHE A 226 -14.77 -14.66 -17.60
C PHE A 226 -15.74 -14.89 -18.76
N GLU A 227 -15.69 -14.05 -19.80
CA GLU A 227 -16.66 -14.05 -20.90
C GLU A 227 -16.10 -14.69 -22.18
N GLU A 228 -14.80 -14.85 -22.29
CA GLU A 228 -14.11 -15.41 -23.46
C GLU A 228 -13.22 -16.60 -23.10
N ALA A 229 -12.51 -17.15 -24.08
CA ALA A 229 -11.55 -18.22 -23.86
C ALA A 229 -10.40 -17.77 -22.94
N PRO A 230 -9.84 -18.65 -22.10
CA PRO A 230 -8.77 -18.30 -21.16
C PRO A 230 -7.55 -17.64 -21.80
N SER A 231 -7.17 -18.05 -23.01
CA SER A 231 -6.06 -17.47 -23.77
C SER A 231 -6.33 -16.01 -24.15
N VAL A 232 -7.56 -15.68 -24.57
CA VAL A 232 -7.97 -14.33 -24.95
C VAL A 232 -8.06 -13.45 -23.71
N GLU A 233 -8.68 -13.96 -22.65
CA GLU A 233 -8.77 -13.24 -21.36
C GLU A 233 -7.39 -12.98 -20.74
N LEU A 234 -6.45 -13.91 -20.90
CA LEU A 234 -5.06 -13.73 -20.47
C LEU A 234 -4.39 -12.57 -21.23
N GLU A 235 -4.57 -12.50 -22.53
CA GLU A 235 -4.01 -11.39 -23.33
C GLU A 235 -4.60 -10.04 -22.90
N LYS A 236 -5.92 -9.96 -22.70
CA LYS A 236 -6.58 -8.75 -22.18
C LYS A 236 -6.05 -8.36 -20.80
N ASN A 237 -5.88 -9.34 -19.92
CA ASN A 237 -5.38 -9.13 -18.58
C ASN A 237 -3.95 -8.57 -18.58
N LEU A 238 -3.06 -9.12 -19.42
CA LEU A 238 -1.69 -8.63 -19.55
C LEU A 238 -1.64 -7.19 -20.09
N LYS A 239 -2.50 -6.85 -21.06
CA LYS A 239 -2.63 -5.46 -21.53
C LYS A 239 -3.13 -4.53 -20.44
N ALA A 240 -4.10 -4.97 -19.63
CA ALA A 240 -4.60 -4.20 -18.50
C ALA A 240 -3.51 -3.98 -17.42
N GLN A 241 -2.72 -5.01 -17.10
CA GLN A 241 -1.58 -4.88 -16.18
C GLN A 241 -0.56 -3.85 -16.69
N GLN A 242 -0.21 -3.90 -17.97
CA GLN A 242 0.71 -2.93 -18.55
C GLN A 242 0.17 -1.49 -18.44
N ALA A 243 -1.11 -1.30 -18.74
CA ALA A 243 -1.75 0.01 -18.60
C ALA A 243 -1.72 0.55 -17.16
N VAL A 244 -1.93 -0.31 -16.16
CA VAL A 244 -1.83 0.08 -14.74
C VAL A 244 -0.39 0.44 -14.37
N VAL A 245 0.60 -0.32 -14.85
CA VAL A 245 2.03 -0.03 -14.64
C VAL A 245 2.41 1.32 -15.25
N ASP A 246 1.97 1.59 -16.48
CA ASP A 246 2.24 2.86 -17.16
C ASP A 246 1.56 4.04 -16.45
N ALA A 247 0.33 3.84 -15.98
CA ALA A 247 -0.38 4.85 -15.19
C ALA A 247 0.35 5.16 -13.86
N LYS A 248 0.85 4.12 -13.15
CA LYS A 248 1.67 4.33 -11.94
C LYS A 248 2.94 5.11 -12.24
N LYS A 249 3.63 4.76 -13.34
CA LYS A 249 4.86 5.43 -13.74
C LYS A 249 4.59 6.92 -14.00
N LYS A 250 3.50 7.24 -14.68
CA LYS A 250 3.11 8.63 -14.93
C LYS A 250 2.86 9.40 -13.64
N VAL A 251 2.11 8.84 -12.68
CA VAL A 251 1.87 9.48 -11.38
C VAL A 251 3.18 9.74 -10.63
N LEU A 252 4.16 8.84 -10.72
CA LEU A 252 5.48 9.02 -10.11
C LEU A 252 6.34 10.04 -10.87
N GLU A 253 6.20 10.15 -12.18
CA GLU A 253 6.85 11.19 -13.00
C GLU A 253 6.29 12.56 -12.65
N ASP A 254 4.96 12.71 -12.57
CA ASP A 254 4.30 13.95 -12.16
C ASP A 254 4.77 14.38 -10.75
N LEU A 255 4.88 13.44 -9.79
CA LEU A 255 5.43 13.71 -8.45
C LEU A 255 6.90 14.18 -8.50
N GLN A 256 7.69 13.69 -9.46
CA GLN A 256 9.09 14.13 -9.61
C GLN A 256 9.20 15.53 -10.21
N GLU A 257 8.28 15.91 -11.10
CA GLU A 257 8.23 17.28 -11.67
C GLU A 257 7.84 18.32 -10.59
N GLU A 258 7.00 17.94 -9.64
CA GLU A 258 6.59 18.76 -8.50
C GLU A 258 7.65 18.86 -7.38
N LYS A 259 8.85 18.31 -7.61
CA LYS A 259 9.92 18.22 -6.61
C LYS A 259 10.22 19.55 -5.92
N ASP A 260 10.27 20.66 -6.68
CA ASP A 260 10.61 21.96 -6.13
C ASP A 260 9.49 22.53 -5.25
N LEU A 261 8.22 22.19 -5.57
CA LEU A 261 7.08 22.51 -4.73
C LEU A 261 7.12 21.72 -3.42
N LEU A 262 7.39 20.42 -3.51
CA LEU A 262 7.38 19.51 -2.37
C LEU A 262 8.61 19.67 -1.45
N ARG A 263 9.72 20.25 -1.95
CA ARG A 263 10.88 20.65 -1.13
C ARG A 263 10.52 21.69 -0.06
N LYS A 264 9.44 22.42 -0.26
CA LYS A 264 8.98 23.43 0.70
C LYS A 264 8.32 22.83 1.93
N LEU A 265 8.00 21.52 1.90
CA LEU A 265 7.57 20.77 3.08
C LEU A 265 8.75 20.31 3.95
N GLN A 266 9.96 20.24 3.41
CA GLN A 266 11.19 19.85 4.11
C GLN A 266 11.82 21.02 4.85
#